data_d4abaf376fa4d50f019377deb0e6b587
#
_entry.id   d4abaf376fa4d50f019377deb0e6b587
#
_cell.length_a   1.000
_cell.length_b   1.000
_cell.length_c   1.000
_cell.angle_alpha   90.00
_cell.angle_beta   90.00
_cell.angle_gamma   90.00
#
_symmetry.space_group_name_H-M   'P 1'
#
loop_
_entity.id
_entity.type
_entity.pdbx_description
1 polymer ?
#
loop_
_entity_poly.entity_id
_entity_poly.type
_entity_poly.pdbx_seq_one_letter_code
_entity_poly.pdbx_strand_id
1 'polypeptide(L)'
;YKRQDIDCILVLGAGIWGNKPSPMLEDRLLQGIALYNNGTSSKIIMSGDHGKEEYDEVNVMKDFAIEKGVKSEDIFMDHAGFSTYDSLYRAKEVFEAKKVVIVTQKYHLHRALYVAEKLGIDAYGVSSDPRTYRGQFVRELREVLARDKDFFKCIVKPEPTYLGDTIPVSGNGDTTNDKK
;
A
#
# COMPACT_ATOMS: atom_id res chain seq x y z
N TYR A 1 -21.02 -5.91 3.11
CA TYR A 1 -20.16 -5.19 2.16
C TYR A 1 -20.71 -5.37 0.75
N LYS A 2 -21.30 -4.34 0.16
CA LYS A 2 -21.64 -4.39 -1.27
C LYS A 2 -20.32 -4.23 -2.05
N ARG A 3 -19.92 -5.30 -2.74
CA ARG A 3 -18.69 -5.46 -3.54
C ARG A 3 -18.66 -4.61 -4.82
N GLN A 4 -19.38 -3.50 -4.89
CA GLN A 4 -19.48 -2.72 -6.12
C GLN A 4 -18.60 -1.48 -5.98
N ASP A 5 -17.67 -1.34 -6.91
CA ASP A 5 -16.89 -0.14 -7.22
C ASP A 5 -15.64 0.12 -6.36
N ILE A 6 -14.93 -0.90 -5.88
CA ILE A 6 -13.58 -0.73 -5.32
C ILE A 6 -12.56 -0.73 -6.49
N ASP A 7 -11.88 0.38 -6.68
CA ASP A 7 -10.90 0.52 -7.77
C ASP A 7 -9.71 -0.40 -7.54
N CYS A 8 -9.18 -0.43 -6.31
CA CYS A 8 -8.04 -1.30 -5.98
C CYS A 8 -7.92 -1.63 -4.49
N ILE A 9 -7.12 -2.65 -4.21
CA ILE A 9 -6.61 -2.99 -2.88
C ILE A 9 -5.22 -2.37 -2.77
N LEU A 10 -5.01 -1.46 -1.81
CA LEU A 10 -3.72 -0.83 -1.55
C LEU A 10 -3.02 -1.56 -0.39
N VAL A 11 -1.95 -2.29 -0.68
CA VAL A 11 -1.11 -2.96 0.32
C VAL A 11 0.09 -2.08 0.64
N LEU A 12 0.18 -1.62 1.89
CA LEU A 12 1.28 -0.78 2.34
C LEU A 12 2.49 -1.63 2.75
N GLY A 13 3.70 -1.22 2.40
CA GLY A 13 4.95 -1.85 2.75
C GLY A 13 5.20 -1.91 4.27
N ALA A 14 5.95 -2.91 4.73
CA ALA A 14 6.32 -3.14 6.13
C ALA A 14 7.72 -3.71 6.32
N GLY A 15 8.53 -3.65 5.27
CA GLY A 15 9.92 -4.09 5.26
C GLY A 15 10.14 -5.52 4.78
N ILE A 16 11.33 -5.77 4.30
CA ILE A 16 11.80 -7.08 3.82
C ILE A 16 13.01 -7.57 4.61
N TRP A 17 13.23 -8.88 4.60
CA TRP A 17 14.41 -9.56 5.15
C TRP A 17 15.14 -10.28 4.01
N GLY A 18 16.19 -9.63 3.47
CA GLY A 18 16.78 -10.08 2.22
C GLY A 18 15.75 -10.04 1.09
N ASN A 19 15.54 -11.15 0.40
CA ASN A 19 14.59 -11.26 -0.72
C ASN A 19 13.22 -11.84 -0.31
N LYS A 20 12.84 -11.71 0.96
CA LYS A 20 11.56 -12.22 1.47
C LYS A 20 10.82 -11.15 2.23
N PRO A 21 9.49 -11.16 2.22
CA PRO A 21 8.71 -10.27 3.06
C PRO A 21 9.05 -10.46 4.55
N SER A 22 9.11 -9.38 5.32
CA SER A 22 9.08 -9.50 6.78
C SER A 22 7.78 -10.19 7.22
N PRO A 23 7.70 -10.80 8.41
CA PRO A 23 6.46 -11.43 8.87
C PRO A 23 5.25 -10.49 8.87
N MET A 24 5.49 -9.20 9.11
CA MET A 24 4.46 -8.18 9.08
C MET A 24 4.00 -7.86 7.65
N LEU A 25 4.93 -7.79 6.72
CA LEU A 25 4.63 -7.59 5.29
C LEU A 25 3.92 -8.81 4.71
N GLU A 26 4.39 -10.02 5.05
CA GLU A 26 3.76 -11.27 4.63
C GLU A 26 2.28 -11.31 5.01
N ASP A 27 1.95 -10.94 6.25
CA ASP A 27 0.56 -10.92 6.72
C ASP A 27 -0.29 -9.87 5.96
N ARG A 28 0.30 -8.71 5.60
CA ARG A 28 -0.38 -7.73 4.72
C ARG A 28 -0.64 -8.30 3.33
N LEU A 29 0.36 -8.93 2.74
CA LEU A 29 0.26 -9.52 1.41
C LEU A 29 -0.80 -10.61 1.37
N LEU A 30 -0.78 -11.54 2.34
CA LEU A 30 -1.78 -12.60 2.44
C LEU A 30 -3.20 -12.04 2.58
N GLN A 31 -3.37 -10.98 3.39
CA GLN A 31 -4.67 -10.32 3.54
C GLN A 31 -5.11 -9.62 2.26
N GLY A 32 -4.21 -8.93 1.55
CA GLY A 32 -4.48 -8.28 0.27
C GLY A 32 -4.87 -9.30 -0.81
N ILE A 33 -4.13 -10.41 -0.89
CA ILE A 33 -4.40 -11.53 -1.81
C ILE A 33 -5.75 -12.19 -1.50
N ALA A 34 -6.09 -12.38 -0.23
CA ALA A 34 -7.40 -12.91 0.16
C ALA A 34 -8.55 -11.99 -0.30
N LEU A 35 -8.39 -10.67 -0.19
CA LEU A 35 -9.37 -9.70 -0.70
C LEU A 35 -9.49 -9.76 -2.23
N TYR A 36 -8.38 -9.87 -2.94
CA TYR A 36 -8.37 -10.06 -4.39
C TYR A 36 -9.11 -11.33 -4.81
N ASN A 37 -8.77 -12.47 -4.20
CA ASN A 37 -9.39 -13.77 -4.49
C ASN A 37 -10.89 -13.80 -4.14
N ASN A 38 -11.31 -13.02 -3.15
CA ASN A 38 -12.73 -12.86 -2.78
C ASN A 38 -13.49 -11.90 -3.72
N GLY A 39 -12.82 -11.32 -4.72
CA GLY A 39 -13.42 -10.39 -5.68
C GLY A 39 -13.78 -9.02 -5.09
N THR A 40 -13.05 -8.57 -4.05
CA THR A 40 -13.21 -7.21 -3.50
C THR A 40 -12.79 -6.16 -4.51
N SER A 41 -11.68 -6.37 -5.19
CA SER A 41 -11.25 -5.67 -6.41
C SER A 41 -10.41 -6.62 -7.26
N SER A 42 -10.36 -6.38 -8.56
CA SER A 42 -9.48 -7.10 -9.50
C SER A 42 -8.09 -6.49 -9.61
N LYS A 43 -7.79 -5.42 -8.86
CA LYS A 43 -6.52 -4.70 -8.94
C LYS A 43 -5.91 -4.52 -7.56
N ILE A 44 -4.58 -4.67 -7.49
CA ILE A 44 -3.78 -4.48 -6.27
C ILE A 44 -2.68 -3.46 -6.57
N ILE A 45 -2.53 -2.46 -5.70
CA ILE A 45 -1.36 -1.58 -5.67
C ILE A 45 -0.45 -2.05 -4.53
N MET A 46 0.78 -2.39 -4.85
CA MET A 46 1.85 -2.70 -3.91
C MET A 46 2.69 -1.44 -3.71
N SER A 47 2.54 -0.76 -2.56
CA SER A 47 3.22 0.50 -2.29
C SER A 47 4.26 0.33 -1.20
N GLY A 48 5.52 0.57 -1.56
CA GLY A 48 6.67 0.37 -0.68
C GLY A 48 7.83 1.28 -1.02
N ASP A 49 8.92 1.08 -0.28
CA ASP A 49 10.17 1.82 -0.44
C ASP A 49 11.11 1.11 -1.43
N HIS A 50 11.59 1.84 -2.43
CA HIS A 50 12.64 1.42 -3.35
C HIS A 50 13.84 2.42 -3.29
N GLY A 51 14.06 3.06 -2.17
CA GLY A 51 15.05 4.13 -2.02
C GLY A 51 16.53 3.69 -2.06
N LYS A 52 16.83 2.38 -2.14
CA LYS A 52 18.20 1.83 -2.24
C LYS A 52 18.21 0.67 -3.22
N GLU A 53 19.26 0.59 -4.06
CA GLU A 53 19.46 -0.46 -5.08
C GLU A 53 19.39 -1.90 -4.51
N GLU A 54 19.78 -2.06 -3.23
CA GLU A 54 19.76 -3.37 -2.53
C GLU A 54 18.44 -3.61 -1.75
N TYR A 55 17.50 -2.65 -1.74
CA TYR A 55 16.25 -2.73 -0.99
C TYR A 55 15.06 -2.53 -1.91
N ASP A 56 14.55 -3.63 -2.43
CA ASP A 56 13.50 -3.68 -3.43
C ASP A 56 12.24 -4.34 -2.86
N GLU A 57 11.56 -3.61 -1.98
CA GLU A 57 10.38 -4.11 -1.28
C GLU A 57 9.24 -4.42 -2.25
N VAL A 58 9.04 -3.55 -3.24
CA VAL A 58 7.88 -3.63 -4.13
C VAL A 58 7.97 -4.84 -5.06
N ASN A 59 9.16 -5.15 -5.62
CA ASN A 59 9.36 -6.36 -6.40
C ASN A 59 9.16 -7.64 -5.55
N VAL A 60 9.66 -7.66 -4.30
CA VAL A 60 9.41 -8.78 -3.38
C VAL A 60 7.92 -8.96 -3.11
N MET A 61 7.16 -7.85 -2.97
CA MET A 61 5.71 -7.90 -2.79
C MET A 61 5.00 -8.48 -4.02
N LYS A 62 5.40 -8.04 -5.22
CA LYS A 62 4.84 -8.52 -6.49
C LYS A 62 5.12 -9.99 -6.70
N ASP A 63 6.39 -10.41 -6.56
CA ASP A 63 6.80 -11.80 -6.75
C ASP A 63 6.05 -12.73 -5.79
N PHE A 64 5.93 -12.34 -4.52
CA PHE A 64 5.15 -13.09 -3.54
C PHE A 64 3.68 -13.25 -3.95
N ALA A 65 3.06 -12.18 -4.46
CA ALA A 65 1.66 -12.23 -4.89
C ALA A 65 1.47 -13.12 -6.12
N ILE A 66 2.40 -13.06 -7.08
CA ILE A 66 2.39 -13.94 -8.27
C ILE A 66 2.53 -15.41 -7.86
N GLU A 67 3.44 -15.75 -6.94
CA GLU A 67 3.58 -17.11 -6.38
C GLU A 67 2.28 -17.61 -5.73
N LYS A 68 1.45 -16.71 -5.22
CA LYS A 68 0.14 -17.01 -4.62
C LYS A 68 -1.02 -16.95 -5.62
N GLY A 69 -0.73 -16.82 -6.92
CA GLY A 69 -1.71 -16.93 -8.00
C GLY A 69 -2.39 -15.62 -8.40
N VAL A 70 -1.93 -14.46 -7.93
CA VAL A 70 -2.39 -13.17 -8.45
C VAL A 70 -1.77 -12.96 -9.83
N LYS A 71 -2.56 -12.49 -10.79
CA LYS A 71 -2.06 -12.21 -12.13
C LYS A 71 -1.14 -10.99 -12.12
N SER A 72 -0.01 -11.06 -12.83
CA SER A 72 0.95 -9.96 -12.92
C SER A 72 0.31 -8.66 -13.43
N GLU A 73 -0.53 -8.76 -14.44
CA GLU A 73 -1.27 -7.63 -15.04
C GLU A 73 -2.25 -6.92 -14.09
N ASP A 74 -2.59 -7.53 -12.96
CA ASP A 74 -3.48 -6.98 -11.94
C ASP A 74 -2.72 -6.33 -10.78
N ILE A 75 -1.37 -6.42 -10.77
CA ILE A 75 -0.51 -5.87 -9.73
C ILE A 75 0.19 -4.62 -10.22
N PHE A 76 -0.11 -3.48 -9.60
CA PHE A 76 0.57 -2.21 -9.82
C PHE A 76 1.65 -2.00 -8.77
N MET A 77 2.83 -1.57 -9.21
CA MET A 77 4.02 -1.35 -8.38
C MET A 77 4.19 0.14 -8.12
N ASP A 78 4.06 0.56 -6.86
CA ASP A 78 4.33 1.92 -6.42
C ASP A 78 5.70 1.99 -5.72
N HIS A 79 6.73 2.31 -6.49
CA HIS A 79 8.12 2.37 -6.05
C HIS A 79 8.47 3.61 -5.21
N ALA A 80 7.56 4.56 -5.09
CA ALA A 80 7.79 5.82 -4.38
C ALA A 80 6.84 6.03 -3.19
N GLY A 81 6.35 4.94 -2.62
CA GLY A 81 5.54 4.93 -1.40
C GLY A 81 6.37 5.08 -0.12
N PHE A 82 7.21 6.12 -0.02
CA PHE A 82 8.14 6.32 1.11
C PHE A 82 7.46 6.67 2.43
N SER A 83 6.22 7.09 2.40
CA SER A 83 5.39 7.33 3.57
C SER A 83 3.93 7.01 3.27
N THR A 84 3.11 6.87 4.32
CA THR A 84 1.66 6.66 4.16
C THR A 84 1.00 7.78 3.36
N TYR A 85 1.42 9.02 3.58
CA TYR A 85 0.96 10.17 2.82
C TYR A 85 1.31 10.03 1.33
N ASP A 86 2.58 9.71 1.02
CA ASP A 86 3.04 9.58 -0.37
C ASP A 86 2.32 8.42 -1.08
N SER A 87 2.17 7.26 -0.42
CA SER A 87 1.44 6.11 -0.97
C SER A 87 -0.01 6.46 -1.34
N LEU A 88 -0.72 7.17 -0.46
CA LEU A 88 -2.11 7.56 -0.70
C LEU A 88 -2.23 8.69 -1.71
N TYR A 89 -1.33 9.67 -1.66
CA TYR A 89 -1.29 10.72 -2.67
C TYR A 89 -1.08 10.14 -4.08
N ARG A 90 -0.13 9.22 -4.22
CA ARG A 90 0.17 8.55 -5.48
C ARG A 90 -0.95 7.59 -5.90
N ALA A 91 -1.58 6.89 -4.96
CA ALA A 91 -2.76 6.08 -5.28
C ALA A 91 -3.85 6.91 -5.97
N LYS A 92 -4.05 8.16 -5.53
CA LYS A 92 -5.02 9.07 -6.12
C LYS A 92 -4.53 9.70 -7.43
N GLU A 93 -3.35 10.34 -7.44
CA GLU A 93 -2.92 11.20 -8.54
C GLU A 93 -2.18 10.45 -9.65
N VAL A 94 -1.45 9.36 -9.30
CA VAL A 94 -0.72 8.53 -10.28
C VAL A 94 -1.61 7.39 -10.76
N PHE A 95 -2.22 6.65 -9.82
CA PHE A 95 -3.03 5.48 -10.16
C PHE A 95 -4.52 5.79 -10.36
N GLU A 96 -4.94 7.04 -10.21
CA GLU A 96 -6.32 7.51 -10.38
C GLU A 96 -7.36 6.72 -9.56
N ALA A 97 -6.93 6.14 -8.43
CA ALA A 97 -7.78 5.37 -7.55
C ALA A 97 -8.63 6.31 -6.66
N LYS A 98 -9.94 6.20 -6.74
CA LYS A 98 -10.91 7.02 -6.00
C LYS A 98 -11.48 6.29 -4.80
N LYS A 99 -11.66 4.97 -4.94
CA LYS A 99 -12.22 4.12 -3.90
C LYS A 99 -11.29 2.93 -3.65
N VAL A 100 -10.69 2.86 -2.46
CA VAL A 100 -9.63 1.90 -2.14
C VAL A 100 -9.91 1.11 -0.88
N VAL A 101 -9.40 -0.13 -0.83
CA VAL A 101 -9.29 -0.89 0.42
C VAL A 101 -7.83 -0.90 0.85
N ILE A 102 -7.54 -0.27 1.98
CA ILE A 102 -6.19 -0.17 2.54
C ILE A 102 -5.93 -1.38 3.44
N VAL A 103 -4.84 -2.10 3.18
CA VAL A 103 -4.39 -3.24 3.99
C VAL A 103 -3.12 -2.86 4.76
N THR A 104 -3.22 -2.88 6.08
CA THR A 104 -2.10 -2.62 6.99
C THR A 104 -2.43 -3.13 8.40
N GLN A 105 -1.51 -3.00 9.38
CA GLN A 105 -1.79 -3.36 10.76
C GLN A 105 -2.74 -2.36 11.43
N LYS A 106 -3.49 -2.83 12.42
CA LYS A 106 -4.53 -2.07 13.12
C LYS A 106 -4.01 -0.74 13.70
N TYR A 107 -2.83 -0.74 14.32
CA TYR A 107 -2.26 0.47 14.92
C TYR A 107 -2.01 1.58 13.88
N HIS A 108 -1.70 1.20 12.64
CA HIS A 108 -1.41 2.10 11.53
C HIS A 108 -2.68 2.50 10.74
N LEU A 109 -3.72 1.66 10.78
CA LEU A 109 -4.90 1.78 9.94
C LEU A 109 -5.64 3.11 10.12
N HIS A 110 -5.77 3.58 11.37
CA HIS A 110 -6.43 4.85 11.66
C HIS A 110 -5.75 6.04 10.98
N ARG A 111 -4.41 6.07 10.97
CA ARG A 111 -3.65 7.12 10.29
C ARG A 111 -3.82 7.04 8.77
N ALA A 112 -3.75 5.84 8.20
CA ALA A 112 -3.94 5.66 6.77
C ALA A 112 -5.33 6.11 6.31
N LEU A 113 -6.39 5.76 7.04
CA LEU A 113 -7.76 6.21 6.75
C LEU A 113 -7.92 7.72 6.89
N TYR A 114 -7.33 8.33 7.92
CA TYR A 114 -7.35 9.77 8.09
C TYR A 114 -6.68 10.49 6.90
N VAL A 115 -5.51 10.04 6.48
CA VAL A 115 -4.80 10.62 5.33
C VAL A 115 -5.63 10.46 4.05
N ALA A 116 -6.21 9.28 3.82
CA ALA A 116 -7.07 9.01 2.67
C ALA A 116 -8.27 9.98 2.62
N GLU A 117 -8.98 10.17 3.73
CA GLU A 117 -10.08 11.12 3.87
C GLU A 117 -9.65 12.55 3.53
N LYS A 118 -8.51 13.02 4.08
CA LYS A 118 -7.98 14.37 3.82
C LYS A 118 -7.53 14.60 2.39
N LEU A 119 -7.13 13.54 1.69
CA LEU A 119 -6.82 13.56 0.26
C LEU A 119 -8.07 13.40 -0.62
N GLY A 120 -9.24 13.09 -0.03
CA GLY A 120 -10.48 12.91 -0.77
C GLY A 120 -10.60 11.54 -1.45
N ILE A 121 -10.00 10.51 -0.86
CA ILE A 121 -10.13 9.11 -1.29
C ILE A 121 -11.22 8.45 -0.44
N ASP A 122 -12.19 7.79 -1.08
CA ASP A 122 -13.15 6.92 -0.38
C ASP A 122 -12.43 5.62 0.01
N ALA A 123 -12.04 5.51 1.29
CA ALA A 123 -11.17 4.45 1.76
C ALA A 123 -11.82 3.58 2.83
N TYR A 124 -11.62 2.28 2.68
CA TYR A 124 -11.99 1.27 3.67
C TYR A 124 -10.71 0.61 4.20
N GLY A 125 -10.70 0.27 5.49
CA GLY A 125 -9.53 -0.31 6.12
C GLY A 125 -9.73 -1.77 6.48
N VAL A 126 -8.72 -2.59 6.18
CA VAL A 126 -8.66 -3.99 6.61
C VAL A 126 -7.36 -4.22 7.37
N SER A 127 -7.49 -4.68 8.62
CA SER A 127 -6.32 -4.99 9.45
C SER A 127 -5.74 -6.36 9.13
N SER A 128 -4.40 -6.46 9.17
CA SER A 128 -3.63 -7.70 8.96
C SER A 128 -2.82 -8.05 10.21
N ASP A 129 -3.51 -8.39 11.29
CA ASP A 129 -2.91 -8.71 12.60
C ASP A 129 -3.26 -10.13 13.06
N PRO A 130 -2.88 -11.19 12.30
CA PRO A 130 -3.16 -12.58 12.72
C PRO A 130 -2.28 -13.03 13.88
N ARG A 131 -1.20 -12.30 14.17
CA ARG A 131 -0.20 -12.60 15.21
C ARG A 131 0.32 -11.33 15.88
N THR A 132 0.98 -11.48 17.03
CA THR A 132 1.69 -10.38 17.70
C THR A 132 3.12 -10.27 17.17
N TYR A 133 3.60 -9.03 16.96
CA TYR A 133 4.94 -8.77 16.45
C TYR A 133 5.86 -8.25 17.55
N ARG A 134 7.12 -8.68 17.56
CA ARG A 134 8.12 -8.12 18.48
C ARG A 134 8.26 -6.61 18.30
N GLY A 135 8.38 -5.87 19.40
CA GLY A 135 8.59 -4.41 19.37
C GLY A 135 7.32 -3.60 19.02
N GLN A 136 6.13 -4.15 19.24
CA GLN A 136 4.87 -3.45 18.99
C GLN A 136 4.77 -2.12 19.74
N PHE A 137 5.18 -2.08 21.01
CA PHE A 137 5.17 -0.86 21.81
C PHE A 137 6.01 0.29 21.19
N VAL A 138 7.20 -0.04 20.66
CA VAL A 138 8.06 0.96 20.00
C VAL A 138 7.39 1.47 18.72
N ARG A 139 6.71 0.59 17.98
CA ARG A 139 5.96 0.99 16.77
C ARG A 139 4.77 1.87 17.09
N GLU A 140 4.03 1.56 18.16
CA GLU A 140 2.92 2.40 18.63
C GLU A 140 3.40 3.79 19.06
N LEU A 141 4.54 3.88 19.73
CA LEU A 141 5.14 5.17 20.09
C LEU A 141 5.56 5.97 18.85
N ARG A 142 6.22 5.31 17.87
CA ARG A 142 6.54 5.94 16.59
C ARG A 142 5.31 6.38 15.81
N GLU A 143 4.22 5.65 15.93
CA GLU A 143 2.96 5.97 15.28
C GLU A 143 2.38 7.29 15.79
N VAL A 144 2.54 7.64 17.09
CA VAL A 144 2.12 8.94 17.63
C VAL A 144 2.82 10.08 16.88
N LEU A 145 4.16 10.01 16.75
CA LEU A 145 4.93 11.02 16.02
C LEU A 145 4.59 11.06 14.51
N ALA A 146 4.31 9.87 13.94
CA ALA A 146 3.92 9.78 12.53
C ALA A 146 2.55 10.41 12.27
N ARG A 147 1.62 10.33 13.22
CA ARG A 147 0.30 10.98 13.15
C ARG A 147 0.42 12.50 13.10
N ASP A 148 1.26 13.07 13.96
CA ASP A 148 1.50 14.52 13.98
C ASP A 148 2.10 14.99 12.66
N LYS A 149 3.11 14.28 12.14
CA LYS A 149 3.71 14.58 10.84
C LYS A 149 2.69 14.54 9.70
N ASP A 150 1.90 13.48 9.62
CA ASP A 150 0.92 13.32 8.54
C ASP A 150 -0.26 14.30 8.70
N PHE A 151 -0.63 14.69 9.92
CA PHE A 151 -1.60 15.76 10.16
C PHE A 151 -1.16 17.07 9.52
N PHE A 152 0.10 17.52 9.74
CA PHE A 152 0.62 18.72 9.09
C PHE A 152 0.72 18.58 7.57
N LYS A 153 1.16 17.42 7.06
CA LYS A 153 1.17 17.14 5.62
C LYS A 153 -0.23 17.26 5.01
N CYS A 154 -1.26 16.77 5.70
CA CYS A 154 -2.64 16.85 5.22
C CYS A 154 -3.20 18.29 5.19
N ILE A 155 -2.68 19.21 6.00
CA ILE A 155 -3.04 20.63 5.96
C ILE A 155 -2.40 21.32 4.76
N VAL A 156 -1.09 21.13 4.58
CA VAL A 156 -0.30 21.78 3.52
C VAL A 156 -0.51 21.13 2.16
N LYS A 157 -0.76 19.82 2.15
CA LYS A 157 -0.90 18.94 0.98
C LYS A 157 0.27 19.08 -0.02
N PRO A 158 1.52 18.93 0.44
CA PRO A 158 2.66 19.00 -0.46
C PRO A 158 2.64 17.85 -1.46
N GLU A 159 3.05 18.11 -2.67
CA GLU A 159 3.28 17.04 -3.64
C GLU A 159 4.43 16.14 -3.17
N PRO A 160 4.33 14.80 -3.37
CA PRO A 160 5.44 13.90 -3.15
C PRO A 160 6.65 14.27 -4.04
N THR A 161 7.86 14.02 -3.54
CA THR A 161 9.10 14.30 -4.27
C THR A 161 9.16 13.59 -5.62
N TYR A 162 8.54 12.42 -5.72
CA TYR A 162 8.49 11.58 -6.93
C TYR A 162 7.01 11.32 -7.28
N LEU A 163 6.42 12.17 -8.10
CA LEU A 163 5.04 11.95 -8.55
C LEU A 163 5.01 11.00 -9.76
N GLY A 164 5.79 11.29 -10.80
CA GLY A 164 5.82 10.48 -12.03
C GLY A 164 4.60 10.71 -12.94
N ASP A 165 4.54 9.96 -14.02
CA ASP A 165 3.43 9.98 -14.96
C ASP A 165 2.21 9.24 -14.41
N THR A 166 1.04 9.58 -14.93
CA THR A 166 -0.23 8.92 -14.57
C THR A 166 -0.29 7.52 -15.18
N ILE A 167 -0.58 6.53 -14.35
CA ILE A 167 -0.75 5.12 -14.73
C ILE A 167 -2.06 4.62 -14.12
N PRO A 168 -3.22 4.80 -14.78
CA PRO A 168 -4.52 4.47 -14.21
C PRO A 168 -4.62 3.02 -13.78
N VAL A 169 -5.12 2.77 -12.57
CA VAL A 169 -5.28 1.41 -12.02
C VAL A 169 -6.25 0.54 -12.81
N SER A 170 -7.08 1.14 -13.65
CA SER A 170 -7.95 0.41 -14.60
C SER A 170 -7.19 -0.25 -15.75
N GLY A 171 -5.91 0.09 -15.95
CA GLY A 171 -5.06 -0.42 -17.02
C GLY A 171 -4.40 -1.76 -16.68
N ASN A 172 -3.21 -1.97 -17.26
CA ASN A 172 -2.38 -3.15 -17.05
C ASN A 172 -1.24 -2.84 -16.07
N GLY A 173 -1.16 -3.58 -14.97
CA GLY A 173 -0.16 -3.38 -13.91
C GLY A 173 1.28 -3.64 -14.35
N ASP A 174 1.49 -4.43 -15.42
CA ASP A 174 2.83 -4.71 -15.94
C ASP A 174 3.52 -3.46 -16.53
N THR A 175 2.76 -2.39 -16.79
CA THR A 175 3.34 -1.09 -17.18
C THR A 175 4.17 -0.45 -16.06
N THR A 176 4.01 -0.90 -14.82
CA THR A 176 4.76 -0.43 -13.65
C THR A 176 6.01 -1.25 -13.34
N ASN A 177 6.30 -2.30 -14.15
CA ASN A 177 7.48 -3.14 -13.95
C ASN A 177 8.76 -2.37 -14.27
N ASP A 178 9.72 -2.39 -13.37
CA ASP A 178 11.06 -1.80 -13.53
C ASP A 178 12.11 -2.84 -13.98
N LYS A 179 11.84 -4.12 -13.77
CA LYS A 179 12.67 -5.24 -14.25
C LYS A 179 12.05 -5.83 -15.52
N LYS A 180 12.87 -5.89 -16.58
CA LYS A 180 12.52 -6.56 -17.82
C LYS A 180 12.89 -8.05 -17.76
#